data_7b0e3fefd2e004a1e9dbe6330cc9cffd
#
_entry.id   7b0e3fefd2e004a1e9dbe6330cc9cffd
#
_cell.length_a   1.000
_cell.length_b   1.000
_cell.length_c   1.000
_cell.angle_alpha   90.00
_cell.angle_beta   90.00
_cell.angle_gamma   90.00
#
_symmetry.space_group_name_H-M   'P 1'
#
loop_
_entity.id
_entity.type
_entity.pdbx_description
1 polymer ?
#
loop_
_entity_poly.entity_id
_entity_poly.type
_entity_poly.pdbx_seq_one_letter_code
_entity_poly.pdbx_strand_id
1 'polypeptide(L)'
;MLKYIVYYSFSQSEISSSELKELLQKAREWNEAHEITGLLIYRFNKKFKRGNFLQIIEGPKKSISSTWDRISADPRHHTITVLEDGSFEERSFSTWSMGLKNLNTEALEDLSLIHI
;
A
#
# COMPACT_ATOMS: atom_id res chain seq x y z
N MET A 1 -11.31 -14.86 -10.84
CA MET A 1 -10.10 -15.25 -10.09
C MET A 1 -9.52 -14.03 -9.42
N LEU A 2 -9.22 -14.13 -8.15
CA LEU A 2 -8.59 -13.06 -7.39
C LEU A 2 -7.08 -13.20 -7.45
N LYS A 3 -6.41 -12.06 -7.58
CA LYS A 3 -4.95 -11.96 -7.60
C LYS A 3 -4.48 -11.03 -6.51
N TYR A 4 -3.24 -11.20 -6.07
CA TYR A 4 -2.61 -10.28 -5.13
C TYR A 4 -1.18 -9.98 -5.53
N ILE A 5 -0.71 -8.80 -5.10
CA ILE A 5 0.70 -8.40 -5.21
C ILE A 5 1.11 -7.84 -3.87
N VAL A 6 2.26 -8.28 -3.39
CA VAL A 6 2.95 -7.71 -2.23
C VAL A 6 4.24 -7.10 -2.74
N TYR A 7 4.45 -5.81 -2.49
CA TYR A 7 5.68 -5.14 -2.92
C TYR A 7 6.16 -4.16 -1.86
N TYR A 8 7.44 -3.81 -1.95
CA TYR A 8 7.94 -2.66 -1.22
C TYR A 8 8.67 -1.71 -2.16
N SER A 9 8.80 -0.46 -1.73
CA SER A 9 9.49 0.58 -2.50
C SER A 9 10.07 1.63 -1.55
N PHE A 10 10.90 2.51 -2.09
CA PHE A 10 11.45 3.64 -1.34
C PHE A 10 10.70 4.91 -1.68
N SER A 11 10.44 5.76 -0.69
CA SER A 11 9.89 7.08 -0.97
C SER A 11 11.01 8.05 -1.37
N GLN A 12 10.67 8.99 -2.28
CA GLN A 12 11.60 10.03 -2.74
C GLN A 12 12.03 10.96 -1.59
N SER A 13 11.09 11.24 -0.71
CA SER A 13 11.29 12.13 0.42
C SER A 13 10.32 11.76 1.53
N GLU A 14 10.45 12.41 2.68
CA GLU A 14 9.47 12.23 3.75
C GLU A 14 8.09 12.70 3.26
N ILE A 15 7.09 11.84 3.44
CA ILE A 15 5.72 12.16 3.10
C ILE A 15 5.02 12.64 4.36
N SER A 16 4.50 13.86 4.31
CA SER A 16 3.79 14.45 5.47
C SER A 16 2.48 13.70 5.75
N SER A 17 1.95 13.89 6.95
CA SER A 17 0.67 13.29 7.33
C SER A 17 -0.46 13.72 6.40
N SER A 18 -0.48 14.98 5.96
CA SER A 18 -1.50 15.47 5.05
C SER A 18 -1.36 14.88 3.65
N GLU A 19 -0.13 14.76 3.15
CA GLU A 19 0.15 14.11 1.87
C GLU A 19 -0.23 12.64 1.90
N LEU A 20 0.04 11.96 3.01
CA LEU A 20 -0.29 10.56 3.18
C LEU A 20 -1.80 10.34 3.22
N LYS A 21 -2.54 11.24 3.86
CA LYS A 21 -4.02 11.20 3.87
C LYS A 21 -4.59 11.39 2.47
N GLU A 22 -4.04 12.32 1.71
CA GLU A 22 -4.48 12.57 0.34
C GLU A 22 -4.21 11.37 -0.56
N LEU A 23 -3.01 10.80 -0.45
CA LEU A 23 -2.63 9.59 -1.17
C LEU A 23 -3.60 8.45 -0.86
N LEU A 24 -3.89 8.26 0.41
CA LEU A 24 -4.79 7.22 0.88
C LEU A 24 -6.21 7.41 0.36
N GLN A 25 -6.73 8.64 0.39
CA GLN A 25 -8.06 8.94 -0.11
C GLN A 25 -8.18 8.61 -1.60
N LYS A 26 -7.21 9.04 -2.39
CA LYS A 26 -7.18 8.75 -3.84
C LYS A 26 -7.06 7.26 -4.12
N ALA A 27 -6.25 6.57 -3.32
CA ALA A 27 -6.12 5.12 -3.45
C ALA A 27 -7.44 4.41 -3.16
N ARG A 28 -8.14 4.84 -2.12
CA ARG A 28 -9.45 4.26 -1.76
C ARG A 28 -10.50 4.50 -2.84
N GLU A 29 -10.54 5.69 -3.41
CA GLU A 29 -11.48 6.01 -4.50
C GLU A 29 -11.23 5.10 -5.71
N TRP A 30 -9.98 4.95 -6.12
CA TRP A 30 -9.61 4.05 -7.20
C TRP A 30 -9.96 2.60 -6.86
N ASN A 31 -9.58 2.16 -5.67
CA ASN A 31 -9.74 0.77 -5.25
C ASN A 31 -11.20 0.37 -5.16
N GLU A 32 -12.05 1.24 -4.61
CA GLU A 32 -13.50 0.98 -4.55
C GLU A 32 -14.10 0.84 -5.95
N ALA A 33 -13.69 1.68 -6.89
CA ALA A 33 -14.17 1.61 -8.26
C ALA A 33 -13.68 0.37 -9.00
N HIS A 34 -12.59 -0.26 -8.57
CA HIS A 34 -11.96 -1.40 -9.24
C HIS A 34 -11.99 -2.69 -8.42
N GLU A 35 -12.75 -2.72 -7.34
CA GLU A 35 -12.86 -3.88 -6.46
C GLU A 35 -11.51 -4.33 -5.86
N ILE A 36 -10.64 -3.38 -5.56
CA ILE A 36 -9.35 -3.62 -4.91
C ILE A 36 -9.51 -3.42 -3.41
N THR A 37 -8.88 -4.30 -2.65
CA THR A 37 -8.72 -4.16 -1.20
C THR A 37 -7.25 -4.37 -0.85
N GLY A 38 -6.82 -3.93 0.32
CA GLY A 38 -5.44 -4.10 0.71
C GLY A 38 -5.00 -3.29 1.90
N LEU A 39 -3.68 -3.25 2.10
CA LEU A 39 -3.04 -2.57 3.21
C LEU A 39 -1.79 -1.84 2.71
N LEU A 40 -1.63 -0.60 3.16
CA LEU A 40 -0.43 0.20 2.91
C LEU A 40 0.28 0.45 4.24
N ILE A 41 1.55 0.13 4.30
CA ILE A 41 2.40 0.42 5.44
C ILE A 41 3.46 1.42 4.98
N TYR A 42 3.58 2.53 5.69
CA TYR A 42 4.57 3.57 5.42
C TYR A 42 5.44 3.77 6.64
N ARG A 43 6.74 3.91 6.41
CA ARG A 43 7.71 4.21 7.45
C ARG A 43 8.74 5.20 6.91
N PHE A 44 9.07 6.22 7.71
CA PHE A 44 10.18 7.11 7.40
C PHE A 44 11.21 7.02 8.54
N ASN A 45 12.45 6.71 8.19
CA ASN A 45 13.57 6.67 9.13
C ASN A 45 14.32 8.00 9.06
N LYS A 46 14.18 8.83 10.07
CA LYS A 46 14.80 10.16 10.12
C LYS A 46 16.31 10.11 10.19
N LYS A 47 16.87 9.08 10.84
CA LYS A 47 18.30 8.91 10.99
C LYS A 47 18.98 8.70 9.63
N PHE A 48 18.40 7.87 8.80
CA PHE A 48 18.94 7.56 7.47
C PHE A 48 18.27 8.36 6.36
N LYS A 49 17.29 9.21 6.70
CA LYS A 49 16.51 10.00 5.74
C LYS A 49 15.94 9.15 4.62
N ARG A 50 15.37 8.00 4.99
CA ARG A 50 14.85 7.03 4.04
C ARG A 50 13.45 6.61 4.42
N GLY A 51 12.55 6.67 3.44
CA GLY A 51 11.19 6.19 3.58
C GLY A 51 10.97 4.90 2.80
N ASN A 52 10.05 4.09 3.29
CA ASN A 52 9.67 2.83 2.67
C ASN A 52 8.16 2.68 2.66
N PHE A 53 7.67 2.07 1.57
CA PHE A 53 6.31 1.57 1.48
C PHE A 53 6.34 0.05 1.42
N LEU A 54 5.45 -0.59 2.15
CA LEU A 54 5.09 -1.98 1.95
C LEU A 54 3.60 -1.99 1.67
N GLN A 55 3.19 -2.57 0.56
CA GLN A 55 1.79 -2.59 0.18
C GLN A 55 1.36 -3.96 -0.30
N ILE A 56 0.14 -4.32 0.09
CA ILE A 56 -0.55 -5.50 -0.39
C ILE A 56 -1.79 -5.01 -1.11
N ILE A 57 -1.98 -5.43 -2.35
CA ILE A 57 -3.22 -5.20 -3.10
C ILE A 57 -3.80 -6.54 -3.52
N GLU A 58 -5.12 -6.64 -3.47
CA GLU A 58 -5.83 -7.85 -3.85
C GLU A 58 -7.12 -7.50 -4.59
N GLY A 59 -7.47 -8.29 -5.58
CA GLY A 59 -8.67 -8.06 -6.37
C GLY A 59 -8.71 -8.87 -7.65
N PRO A 60 -9.69 -8.57 -8.54
CA PRO A 60 -9.78 -9.22 -9.83
C PRO A 60 -8.53 -8.98 -10.67
N LYS A 61 -8.14 -9.96 -11.47
CA LYS A 61 -6.92 -9.94 -12.27
C LYS A 61 -6.78 -8.65 -13.12
N LYS A 62 -7.83 -8.25 -13.79
CA LYS A 62 -7.83 -7.03 -14.63
C LYS A 62 -7.56 -5.78 -13.79
N SER A 63 -8.22 -5.70 -12.64
CA SER A 63 -8.09 -4.56 -11.73
C SER A 63 -6.70 -4.51 -11.12
N ILE A 64 -6.13 -5.65 -10.78
CA ILE A 64 -4.76 -5.73 -10.26
C ILE A 64 -3.77 -5.23 -11.31
N SER A 65 -3.93 -5.64 -12.56
CA SER A 65 -3.05 -5.19 -13.64
C SER A 65 -3.10 -3.67 -13.83
N SER A 66 -4.31 -3.09 -13.89
CA SER A 66 -4.48 -1.64 -14.02
C SER A 66 -3.96 -0.87 -12.81
N THR A 67 -4.18 -1.41 -11.62
CA THR A 67 -3.73 -0.80 -10.38
C THR A 67 -2.21 -0.83 -10.28
N TRP A 68 -1.59 -1.94 -10.69
CA TRP A 68 -0.14 -2.08 -10.71
C TRP A 68 0.51 -1.07 -11.66
N ASP A 69 -0.05 -0.87 -12.85
CA ASP A 69 0.45 0.12 -13.80
C ASP A 69 0.41 1.53 -13.18
N ARG A 70 -0.66 1.86 -12.47
CA ARG A 70 -0.81 3.14 -11.80
C ARG A 70 0.21 3.32 -10.66
N ILE A 71 0.39 2.29 -9.84
CA ILE A 71 1.34 2.31 -8.73
C ILE A 71 2.77 2.46 -9.25
N SER A 72 3.12 1.69 -10.28
CA SER A 72 4.47 1.70 -10.84
C SER A 72 4.85 3.03 -11.47
N ALA A 73 3.88 3.80 -11.94
CA ALA A 73 4.09 5.08 -12.56
C ALA A 73 4.11 6.25 -11.55
N ASP A 74 3.80 6.01 -10.28
CA ASP A 74 3.72 7.07 -9.28
C ASP A 74 5.12 7.56 -8.90
N PRO A 75 5.43 8.87 -9.09
CA PRO A 75 6.77 9.40 -8.84
C PRO A 75 7.10 9.58 -7.35
N ARG A 76 6.14 9.35 -6.45
CA ARG A 76 6.38 9.48 -5.00
C ARG A 76 7.27 8.37 -4.45
N HIS A 77 7.46 7.29 -5.21
CA HIS A 77 8.33 6.20 -4.81
C HIS A 77 9.19 5.71 -5.98
N HIS A 78 10.17 4.90 -5.67
CA HIS A 78 11.08 4.32 -6.65
C HIS A 78 11.62 2.97 -6.15
N THR A 79 12.36 2.29 -7.00
CA THR A 79 12.97 1.00 -6.67
C THR A 79 11.94 0.02 -6.14
N ILE A 80 10.90 -0.19 -6.94
CA ILE A 80 9.77 -1.05 -6.57
C ILE A 80 10.20 -2.51 -6.70
N THR A 81 10.05 -3.27 -5.62
CA THR A 81 10.40 -4.68 -5.59
C THR A 81 9.18 -5.52 -5.23
N VAL A 82 8.78 -6.39 -6.14
CA VAL A 82 7.71 -7.34 -5.87
C VAL A 82 8.27 -8.44 -4.98
N LEU A 83 7.68 -8.62 -3.80
CA LEU A 83 8.07 -9.65 -2.86
C LEU A 83 7.32 -10.96 -3.12
N GLU A 84 6.05 -10.84 -3.48
CA GLU A 84 5.20 -12.00 -3.73
C GLU A 84 4.02 -11.58 -4.61
N ASP A 85 3.60 -12.46 -5.49
CA ASP A 85 2.34 -12.32 -6.22
C ASP A 85 1.72 -13.70 -6.41
N GLY A 86 0.42 -13.73 -6.69
CA GLY A 86 -0.25 -15.01 -6.87
C GLY A 86 -1.76 -14.88 -6.97
N SER A 87 -2.41 -16.01 -6.83
CA SER A 87 -3.86 -16.14 -6.87
C SER A 87 -4.38 -16.65 -5.54
N PHE A 88 -5.63 -16.31 -5.22
CA PHE A 88 -6.24 -16.75 -3.96
C PHE A 88 -7.76 -16.84 -4.12
N GLU A 89 -8.43 -17.49 -3.17
CA GLU A 89 -9.88 -17.68 -3.19
C GLU A 89 -10.63 -16.67 -2.34
N GLU A 90 -10.06 -16.26 -1.22
CA GLU A 90 -10.67 -15.32 -0.29
C GLU A 90 -9.77 -14.12 -0.03
N ARG A 91 -10.38 -12.95 0.08
CA ARG A 91 -9.66 -11.73 0.41
C ARG A 91 -9.18 -11.73 1.85
N SER A 92 -7.95 -11.28 2.08
CA SER A 92 -7.41 -11.06 3.41
C SER A 92 -7.86 -9.73 4.00
N PHE A 93 -8.21 -8.76 3.15
CA PHE A 93 -8.58 -7.40 3.56
C PHE A 93 -9.94 -7.00 3.02
N SER A 94 -10.92 -7.90 3.12
CA SER A 94 -12.21 -7.79 2.45
C SER A 94 -13.01 -6.51 2.75
N THR A 95 -12.78 -5.88 3.90
CA THR A 95 -13.47 -4.65 4.29
C THR A 95 -12.62 -3.39 4.09
N TRP A 96 -11.39 -3.52 3.59
CA TRP A 96 -10.43 -2.42 3.49
C TRP A 96 -10.18 -2.04 2.03
N SER A 97 -10.81 -0.97 1.55
CA SER A 97 -10.47 -0.41 0.24
C SER A 97 -9.00 0.05 0.21
N MET A 98 -8.46 0.48 1.33
CA MET A 98 -7.02 0.55 1.61
C MET A 98 -6.84 0.87 3.09
N GLY A 99 -6.33 -0.11 3.84
CA GLY A 99 -5.88 0.13 5.21
C GLY A 99 -4.56 0.89 5.19
N LEU A 100 -4.33 1.71 6.20
CA LEU A 100 -3.06 2.45 6.33
C LEU A 100 -2.44 2.20 7.70
N LYS A 101 -1.13 1.93 7.70
CA LYS A 101 -0.32 1.94 8.91
C LYS A 101 0.89 2.84 8.70
N ASN A 102 0.98 3.87 9.52
CA ASN A 102 2.13 4.77 9.53
C ASN A 102 3.05 4.35 10.69
N LEU A 103 4.23 3.82 10.36
CA LEU A 103 5.19 3.32 11.34
C LEU A 103 6.25 4.37 11.72
N ASN A 104 5.91 5.64 11.68
CA ASN A 104 6.76 6.67 12.26
C ASN A 104 6.82 6.48 13.76
N THR A 105 7.80 7.10 14.40
CA THR A 105 8.21 6.85 15.80
C THR A 105 7.05 6.66 16.79
N GLU A 106 5.97 7.38 16.60
CA GLU A 106 4.80 7.34 17.49
C GLU A 106 3.85 6.20 17.15
N ALA A 107 3.96 5.64 15.96
CA ALA A 107 3.04 4.64 15.47
C ALA A 107 3.48 3.20 15.78
N LEU A 108 4.68 3.00 16.30
CA LEU A 108 5.16 1.66 16.65
C LEU A 108 4.29 0.98 17.71
N GLU A 109 3.72 1.78 18.61
CA GLU A 109 2.81 1.28 19.65
C GLU A 109 1.50 0.76 19.05
N ASP A 110 1.15 1.22 17.85
CA ASP A 110 -0.08 0.83 17.18
C ASP A 110 0.05 -0.45 16.35
N LEU A 111 1.21 -1.09 16.35
CA LEU A 111 1.41 -2.34 15.60
C LEU A 111 0.43 -3.43 15.99
N SER A 112 -0.01 -3.42 17.25
CA SER A 112 -1.02 -4.36 17.74
C SER A 112 -2.39 -4.17 17.07
N LEU A 113 -2.62 -3.04 16.43
CA LEU A 113 -3.85 -2.75 15.72
C LEU A 113 -3.86 -3.25 14.27
N ILE A 114 -2.73 -3.77 13.80
CA ILE A 114 -2.66 -4.40 12.48
C ILE A 114 -3.19 -5.83 12.63
N HIS A 115 -4.44 -5.99 12.29
CA HIS A 115 -5.09 -7.31 12.26
C HIS A 115 -5.15 -7.78 10.81
N ILE A 116 -4.31 -8.72 10.53
CA ILE A 116 -4.25 -9.32 9.19
C ILE A 116 -4.82 -10.72 9.26
#